data_9954dd27e823f97881848bbdd3de98e8
#
_entry.id   9954dd27e823f97881848bbdd3de98e8
#
_cell.length_a   1.000
_cell.length_b   1.000
_cell.length_c   1.000
_cell.angle_alpha   90.00
_cell.angle_beta   90.00
_cell.angle_gamma   90.00
#
_symmetry.space_group_name_H-M   'P 1'
#
loop_
_entity.id
_entity.type
_entity.pdbx_description
1 polymer ?
#
loop_
_entity_poly.entity_id
_entity_poly.type
_entity_poly.pdbx_seq_one_letter_code
_entity_poly.pdbx_strand_id
1 'polypeptide(L)'
;MPRLPWPACRDHGDGRRTGGPARVSRESTVALRRATASDAGAAADVWLRSFATALPGVVRPRSDEEVRAYFRQVLVPLRETWVAETPEARAIVGVMVLDGGLLSQLYLAPEWRGRGIGDRFVRLAKERSPQGLSLWTFQVNKPAHRFYERHGFVGVEWTDGRGNEEREPDVRYEWRP
;
A
#
# COMPACT_ATOMS: atom_id res chain seq x y z
N MET A 1 18.48 9.51 -0.29
CA MET A 1 17.82 8.53 0.57
C MET A 1 17.35 7.38 -0.30
N PRO A 2 17.64 6.14 0.05
CA PRO A 2 17.21 5.01 -0.75
C PRO A 2 15.68 4.92 -0.78
N ARG A 3 15.13 4.74 -1.97
CA ARG A 3 13.69 4.56 -2.19
C ARG A 3 13.34 3.12 -1.89
N LEU A 4 12.36 2.88 -1.02
CA LEU A 4 11.84 1.54 -0.76
C LEU A 4 10.80 1.14 -1.80
N PRO A 5 10.72 -0.15 -2.16
CA PRO A 5 9.89 -0.67 -3.24
C PRO A 5 8.39 -0.68 -2.93
N TRP A 6 7.59 -0.72 -4.00
CA TRP A 6 6.14 -0.54 -4.01
C TRP A 6 5.39 -1.76 -4.46
N PRO A 7 4.25 -1.98 -3.93
CA PRO A 7 3.26 -2.65 -4.71
C PRO A 7 1.77 -2.47 -4.39
N ALA A 8 0.99 -3.04 -5.20
CA ALA A 8 -0.34 -2.99 -5.57
C ALA A 8 -1.32 -3.91 -4.89
N CYS A 9 -2.58 -3.49 -4.90
CA CYS A 9 -3.75 -4.34 -4.71
C CYS A 9 -4.12 -5.03 -6.02
N ARG A 10 -4.52 -6.31 -5.97
CA ARG A 10 -5.23 -6.98 -7.06
C ARG A 10 -6.73 -6.78 -6.86
N ASP A 11 -7.41 -6.43 -7.95
CA ASP A 11 -8.84 -6.56 -8.07
C ASP A 11 -9.16 -7.69 -9.04
N HIS A 12 -9.93 -8.66 -8.60
CA HIS A 12 -10.56 -9.65 -9.45
C HIS A 12 -12.06 -9.42 -9.33
N GLY A 13 -12.63 -8.75 -10.29
CA GLY A 13 -14.07 -8.61 -10.42
C GLY A 13 -14.52 -8.96 -11.80
N ASP A 14 -15.04 -10.15 -11.99
CA ASP A 14 -16.15 -10.39 -12.89
C ASP A 14 -17.02 -11.51 -12.30
N GLY A 15 -18.26 -11.18 -12.00
CA GLY A 15 -19.24 -12.12 -11.44
C GLY A 15 -20.62 -11.49 -11.46
N ARG A 16 -21.41 -11.81 -12.49
CA ARG A 16 -22.80 -11.40 -12.70
C ARG A 16 -23.65 -11.65 -11.46
N ARG A 17 -24.38 -10.63 -11.04
CA ARG A 17 -25.35 -10.68 -9.93
C ARG A 17 -26.65 -11.31 -10.42
N THR A 18 -27.06 -12.38 -9.76
CA THR A 18 -28.47 -12.78 -9.64
C THR A 18 -28.92 -12.42 -8.23
N GLY A 19 -30.03 -11.70 -8.12
CA GLY A 19 -30.53 -11.16 -6.87
C GLY A 19 -31.08 -12.23 -5.92
N GLY A 20 -30.74 -12.07 -4.64
CA GLY A 20 -31.40 -12.72 -3.51
C GLY A 20 -31.47 -11.72 -2.35
N PRO A 21 -32.41 -11.87 -1.38
CA PRO A 21 -32.70 -10.83 -0.41
C PRO A 21 -31.56 -10.56 0.55
N ALA A 22 -31.39 -9.28 0.86
CA ALA A 22 -30.32 -8.73 1.71
C ALA A 22 -30.23 -9.44 3.07
N ARG A 23 -29.22 -10.27 3.24
CA ARG A 23 -28.65 -10.54 4.56
C ARG A 23 -27.81 -9.33 4.92
N VAL A 24 -28.23 -8.58 5.94
CA VAL A 24 -27.40 -7.57 6.59
C VAL A 24 -26.28 -8.33 7.30
N SER A 25 -25.23 -8.64 6.55
CA SER A 25 -23.95 -9.03 7.11
C SER A 25 -23.42 -7.80 7.85
N ARG A 26 -23.20 -7.92 9.15
CA ARG A 26 -22.31 -7.00 9.87
C ARG A 26 -20.92 -7.15 9.24
N GLU A 27 -20.66 -6.39 8.19
CA GLU A 27 -19.32 -6.23 7.67
C GLU A 27 -18.51 -5.58 8.79
N SER A 28 -17.64 -6.37 9.38
CA SER A 28 -16.65 -5.90 10.35
C SER A 28 -15.80 -4.83 9.67
N THR A 29 -16.18 -3.56 9.89
CA THR A 29 -15.57 -2.45 9.15
C THR A 29 -14.15 -2.23 9.67
N VAL A 30 -13.14 -2.63 8.91
CA VAL A 30 -11.73 -2.34 9.20
C VAL A 30 -11.56 -0.85 9.50
N ALA A 31 -10.94 -0.51 10.63
CA ALA A 31 -10.66 0.88 11.00
C ALA A 31 -9.33 1.36 10.41
N LEU A 32 -9.30 2.57 9.85
CA LEU A 32 -8.05 3.25 9.53
C LEU A 32 -7.68 4.17 10.68
N ARG A 33 -6.47 4.03 11.23
CA ARG A 33 -5.95 4.86 12.31
C ARG A 33 -4.46 5.14 12.18
N ARG A 34 -3.97 6.14 12.89
CA ARG A 34 -2.53 6.38 13.02
C ARG A 34 -1.86 5.15 13.66
N ALA A 35 -0.70 4.80 13.12
CA ALA A 35 0.13 3.76 13.70
C ALA A 35 0.75 4.25 15.02
N THR A 36 0.90 3.32 15.94
CA THR A 36 1.65 3.48 17.20
C THR A 36 2.92 2.63 17.15
N ALA A 37 3.84 2.85 18.08
CA ALA A 37 5.08 2.07 18.13
C ALA A 37 4.85 0.55 18.21
N SER A 38 3.76 0.12 18.87
CA SER A 38 3.40 -1.30 18.97
C SER A 38 2.95 -1.93 17.65
N ASP A 39 2.52 -1.13 16.67
CA ASP A 39 2.07 -1.61 15.37
C ASP A 39 3.23 -1.90 14.40
N ALA A 40 4.44 -1.41 14.68
CA ALA A 40 5.54 -1.42 13.73
C ALA A 40 5.90 -2.83 13.22
N GLY A 41 5.89 -3.83 14.12
CA GLY A 41 6.16 -5.23 13.74
C GLY A 41 5.09 -5.79 12.81
N ALA A 42 3.82 -5.65 13.21
CA ALA A 42 2.69 -6.14 12.40
C ALA A 42 2.59 -5.42 11.04
N ALA A 43 2.85 -4.12 11.00
CA ALA A 43 2.90 -3.34 9.76
C ALA A 43 4.02 -3.81 8.82
N ALA A 44 5.20 -4.11 9.38
CA ALA A 44 6.31 -4.68 8.61
C ALA A 44 5.98 -6.08 8.08
N ASP A 45 5.31 -6.93 8.86
CA ASP A 45 4.90 -8.27 8.42
C ASP A 45 3.84 -8.22 7.30
N VAL A 46 2.91 -7.26 7.36
CA VAL A 46 1.99 -6.98 6.25
C VAL A 46 2.78 -6.59 4.99
N TRP A 47 3.75 -5.70 5.14
CA TRP A 47 4.62 -5.28 4.03
C TRP A 47 5.34 -6.47 3.41
N LEU A 48 6.03 -7.29 4.22
CA LEU A 48 6.82 -8.44 3.78
C LEU A 48 5.98 -9.47 3.02
N ARG A 49 4.83 -9.87 3.57
CA ARG A 49 3.91 -10.82 2.92
C ARG A 49 3.32 -10.25 1.62
N SER A 50 2.96 -8.97 1.64
CA SER A 50 2.41 -8.29 0.48
C SER A 50 3.42 -8.20 -0.66
N PHE A 51 4.67 -7.82 -0.36
CA PHE A 51 5.76 -7.75 -1.33
C PHE A 51 6.03 -9.11 -1.97
N ALA A 52 6.27 -10.13 -1.17
CA ALA A 52 6.56 -11.48 -1.65
C ALA A 52 5.44 -12.04 -2.57
N THR A 53 4.18 -11.72 -2.26
CA THR A 53 3.04 -12.19 -3.06
C THR A 53 2.86 -11.39 -4.35
N ALA A 54 3.08 -10.07 -4.33
CA ALA A 54 2.83 -9.21 -5.49
C ALA A 54 4.00 -9.21 -6.49
N LEU A 55 5.21 -9.44 -6.01
CA LEU A 55 6.46 -9.26 -6.76
C LEU A 55 7.41 -10.46 -6.60
N PRO A 56 6.96 -11.70 -6.91
CA PRO A 56 7.77 -12.89 -6.66
C PRO A 56 9.06 -12.95 -7.48
N GLY A 57 9.17 -12.16 -8.55
CA GLY A 57 10.36 -12.08 -9.40
C GLY A 57 11.31 -10.93 -9.05
N VAL A 58 10.94 -10.04 -8.12
CA VAL A 58 11.77 -8.90 -7.72
C VAL A 58 12.60 -9.27 -6.51
N VAL A 59 13.93 -9.17 -6.65
CA VAL A 59 14.86 -9.45 -5.56
C VAL A 59 14.89 -8.26 -4.59
N ARG A 60 14.53 -8.53 -3.35
CA ARG A 60 14.61 -7.52 -2.29
C ARG A 60 16.01 -7.57 -1.65
N PRO A 61 16.79 -6.47 -1.67
CA PRO A 61 18.17 -6.46 -1.15
C PRO A 61 18.22 -6.50 0.38
N ARG A 62 17.13 -6.08 1.07
CA ARG A 62 17.05 -6.03 2.53
C ARG A 62 16.47 -7.30 3.13
N SER A 63 17.04 -7.76 4.23
CA SER A 63 16.50 -8.86 5.04
C SER A 63 15.18 -8.47 5.73
N ASP A 64 14.43 -9.48 6.19
CA ASP A 64 13.18 -9.24 6.92
C ASP A 64 13.40 -8.41 8.19
N GLU A 65 14.53 -8.64 8.89
CA GLU A 65 14.83 -7.91 10.11
C GLU A 65 15.19 -6.44 9.84
N GLU A 66 15.91 -6.16 8.75
CA GLU A 66 16.17 -4.77 8.33
C GLU A 66 14.87 -4.03 7.98
N VAL A 67 13.92 -4.70 7.33
CA VAL A 67 12.60 -4.14 7.07
C VAL A 67 11.86 -3.85 8.38
N ARG A 68 11.83 -4.80 9.33
CA ARG A 68 11.19 -4.59 10.64
C ARG A 68 11.87 -3.47 11.43
N ALA A 69 13.20 -3.39 11.38
CA ALA A 69 13.95 -2.32 12.02
C ALA A 69 13.59 -0.94 11.39
N TYR A 70 13.46 -0.88 10.08
CA TYR A 70 13.09 0.35 9.38
C TYR A 70 11.67 0.83 9.74
N PHE A 71 10.71 -0.09 9.86
CA PHE A 71 9.38 0.26 10.36
C PHE A 71 9.41 0.80 11.79
N ARG A 72 10.20 0.16 12.69
CA ARG A 72 10.31 0.57 14.10
C ARG A 72 11.02 1.91 14.29
N GLN A 73 12.08 2.16 13.52
CA GLN A 73 12.99 3.27 13.76
C GLN A 73 12.72 4.49 12.88
N VAL A 74 12.09 4.30 11.73
CA VAL A 74 11.91 5.36 10.73
C VAL A 74 10.44 5.57 10.37
N LEU A 75 9.76 4.57 9.83
CA LEU A 75 8.44 4.78 9.24
C LEU A 75 7.40 5.15 10.29
N VAL A 76 7.31 4.38 11.37
CA VAL A 76 6.29 4.62 12.39
C VAL A 76 6.58 5.89 13.22
N PRO A 77 7.81 6.13 13.73
CA PRO A 77 8.08 7.30 14.55
C PRO A 77 8.28 8.60 13.77
N LEU A 78 8.79 8.55 12.53
CA LEU A 78 9.25 9.74 11.82
C LEU A 78 8.41 10.11 10.59
N ARG A 79 7.45 9.27 10.20
CA ARG A 79 6.58 9.50 9.05
C ARG A 79 5.11 9.45 9.43
N GLU A 80 4.26 9.94 8.54
CA GLU A 80 2.82 9.84 8.72
C GLU A 80 2.34 8.44 8.35
N THR A 81 2.43 7.51 9.31
CA THR A 81 2.08 6.10 9.11
C THR A 81 0.66 5.81 9.61
N TRP A 82 -0.13 5.17 8.76
CA TRP A 82 -1.50 4.73 9.00
C TRP A 82 -1.60 3.22 8.87
N VAL A 83 -2.45 2.61 9.68
CA VAL A 83 -2.74 1.17 9.62
C VAL A 83 -4.23 0.91 9.46
N ALA A 84 -4.53 -0.22 8.82
CA ALA A 84 -5.86 -0.79 8.74
C ALA A 84 -5.96 -1.91 9.78
N GLU A 85 -6.84 -1.74 10.77
CA GLU A 85 -7.01 -2.65 11.90
C GLU A 85 -8.38 -3.33 11.85
N THR A 86 -8.41 -4.64 12.08
CA THR A 86 -9.68 -5.38 12.20
C THR A 86 -10.30 -5.16 13.58
N PRO A 87 -11.64 -5.01 13.69
CA PRO A 87 -12.27 -4.65 14.96
C PRO A 87 -12.20 -5.76 16.02
N GLU A 88 -12.32 -7.02 15.63
CA GLU A 88 -12.42 -8.15 16.57
C GLU A 88 -11.04 -8.57 17.08
N ALA A 89 -10.13 -8.88 16.17
CA ALA A 89 -8.79 -9.38 16.51
C ALA A 89 -7.74 -8.27 16.69
N ARG A 90 -8.09 -7.01 16.40
CA ARG A 90 -7.17 -5.88 16.34
C ARG A 90 -5.93 -6.14 15.49
N ALA A 91 -6.07 -7.04 14.51
CA ALA A 91 -5.01 -7.41 13.60
C ALA A 91 -4.76 -6.29 12.57
N ILE A 92 -3.48 -5.99 12.33
CA ILE A 92 -3.08 -5.06 11.28
C ILE A 92 -3.10 -5.80 9.95
N VAL A 93 -3.90 -5.31 9.01
CA VAL A 93 -4.12 -5.91 7.69
C VAL A 93 -3.75 -5.00 6.53
N GLY A 94 -3.34 -3.79 6.83
CA GLY A 94 -2.86 -2.83 5.85
C GLY A 94 -1.99 -1.76 6.48
N VAL A 95 -1.11 -1.17 5.68
CA VAL A 95 -0.26 -0.05 6.08
C VAL A 95 -0.14 0.94 4.94
N MET A 96 -0.19 2.22 5.27
CA MET A 96 0.08 3.33 4.39
C MET A 96 1.05 4.31 5.07
N VAL A 97 2.00 4.84 4.31
CA VAL A 97 2.96 5.84 4.81
C VAL A 97 2.98 7.03 3.86
N LEU A 98 2.80 8.22 4.43
CA LEU A 98 2.99 9.49 3.75
C LEU A 98 4.28 10.15 4.25
N ASP A 99 5.03 10.73 3.32
CA ASP A 99 6.21 11.54 3.56
C ASP A 99 6.05 12.87 2.78
N GLY A 100 5.40 13.85 3.39
CA GLY A 100 4.94 15.05 2.68
C GLY A 100 3.95 14.68 1.56
N GLY A 101 4.22 15.16 0.34
CA GLY A 101 3.43 14.83 -0.86
C GLY A 101 3.77 13.48 -1.50
N LEU A 102 4.55 12.62 -0.84
CA LEU A 102 4.90 11.29 -1.33
C LEU A 102 4.09 10.23 -0.59
N LEU A 103 3.25 9.50 -1.32
CA LEU A 103 2.67 8.25 -0.83
C LEU A 103 3.76 7.19 -0.86
N SER A 104 4.55 7.09 0.21
CA SER A 104 5.77 6.29 0.25
C SER A 104 5.53 4.80 0.45
N GLN A 105 4.46 4.38 1.08
CA GLN A 105 4.07 2.96 1.24
C GLN A 105 2.55 2.80 1.19
N LEU A 106 2.08 1.76 0.47
CA LEU A 106 0.69 1.32 0.52
C LEU A 106 0.62 -0.20 0.31
N TYR A 107 0.38 -0.93 1.37
CA TYR A 107 0.40 -2.39 1.37
C TYR A 107 -0.80 -2.98 2.10
N LEU A 108 -1.36 -4.05 1.56
CA LEU A 108 -2.42 -4.83 2.19
C LEU A 108 -2.00 -6.29 2.30
N ALA A 109 -2.34 -6.92 3.39
CA ALA A 109 -2.24 -8.36 3.52
C ALA A 109 -2.99 -9.02 2.35
N PRO A 110 -2.40 -10.04 1.69
CA PRO A 110 -2.95 -10.61 0.45
C PRO A 110 -4.43 -11.01 0.56
N GLU A 111 -4.81 -11.61 1.67
CA GLU A 111 -6.17 -12.07 1.98
C GLU A 111 -7.18 -10.93 2.25
N TRP A 112 -6.69 -9.70 2.40
CA TRP A 112 -7.51 -8.50 2.62
C TRP A 112 -7.63 -7.58 1.40
N ARG A 113 -7.07 -7.98 0.27
CA ARG A 113 -7.19 -7.26 -1.00
C ARG A 113 -8.61 -7.41 -1.57
N GLY A 114 -8.99 -6.47 -2.45
CA GLY A 114 -10.31 -6.51 -3.10
C GLY A 114 -11.50 -6.18 -2.18
N ARG A 115 -11.25 -5.65 -0.96
CA ARG A 115 -12.27 -5.28 0.02
C ARG A 115 -12.43 -3.76 0.21
N GLY A 116 -11.93 -2.96 -0.74
CA GLY A 116 -12.05 -1.50 -0.69
C GLY A 116 -11.12 -0.79 0.31
N ILE A 117 -10.24 -1.52 1.04
CA ILE A 117 -9.33 -0.90 2.02
C ILE A 117 -8.32 0.00 1.32
N GLY A 118 -7.77 -0.43 0.18
CA GLY A 118 -6.86 0.39 -0.61
C GLY A 118 -7.49 1.69 -1.09
N ASP A 119 -8.75 1.63 -1.54
CA ASP A 119 -9.50 2.82 -1.98
C ASP A 119 -9.68 3.83 -0.83
N ARG A 120 -9.93 3.32 0.39
CA ARG A 120 -10.04 4.16 1.60
C ARG A 120 -8.70 4.78 1.97
N PHE A 121 -7.58 4.05 1.87
CA PHE A 121 -6.25 4.60 2.08
C PHE A 121 -5.92 5.70 1.07
N VAL A 122 -6.18 5.49 -0.22
CA VAL A 122 -5.93 6.53 -1.24
C VAL A 122 -6.79 7.76 -1.01
N ARG A 123 -8.06 7.60 -0.62
CA ARG A 123 -8.90 8.74 -0.26
C ARG A 123 -8.30 9.52 0.90
N LEU A 124 -7.93 8.83 1.98
CA LEU A 124 -7.27 9.44 3.13
C LEU A 124 -5.96 10.14 2.73
N ALA A 125 -5.13 9.50 1.89
CA ALA A 125 -3.89 10.11 1.41
C ALA A 125 -4.14 11.43 0.68
N LYS A 126 -5.17 11.49 -0.18
CA LYS A 126 -5.57 12.71 -0.89
C LYS A 126 -6.07 13.80 0.05
N GLU A 127 -6.87 13.44 1.04
CA GLU A 127 -7.35 14.37 2.10
C GLU A 127 -6.17 14.96 2.90
N ARG A 128 -5.14 14.14 3.17
CA ARG A 128 -3.93 14.56 3.88
C ARG A 128 -2.94 15.37 3.02
N SER A 129 -3.06 15.29 1.71
CA SER A 129 -2.13 15.92 0.75
C SER A 129 -2.90 16.71 -0.32
N PRO A 130 -3.60 17.79 0.06
CA PRO A 130 -4.47 18.55 -0.85
C PRO A 130 -3.71 19.28 -1.97
N GLN A 131 -2.39 19.37 -1.91
CA GLN A 131 -1.55 19.96 -2.96
C GLN A 131 -1.18 18.95 -4.06
N GLY A 132 -1.51 17.68 -3.88
CA GLY A 132 -1.17 16.59 -4.78
C GLY A 132 -0.32 15.52 -4.11
N LEU A 133 -0.22 14.38 -4.80
CA LEU A 133 0.53 13.21 -4.35
C LEU A 133 1.41 12.68 -5.48
N SER A 134 2.59 12.19 -5.12
CA SER A 134 3.39 11.35 -5.99
C SER A 134 3.60 9.97 -5.34
N LEU A 135 3.91 8.99 -6.17
CA LEU A 135 4.30 7.65 -5.73
C LEU A 135 5.18 6.99 -6.79
N TRP A 136 5.85 5.91 -6.40
CA TRP A 136 6.59 5.06 -7.32
C TRP A 136 6.04 3.63 -7.29
N THR A 137 6.06 2.93 -8.41
CA THR A 137 5.75 1.50 -8.48
C THR A 137 6.56 0.84 -9.58
N PHE A 138 6.90 -0.44 -9.42
CA PHE A 138 7.66 -1.17 -10.44
C PHE A 138 6.83 -1.39 -11.70
N GLN A 139 7.46 -1.30 -12.87
CA GLN A 139 6.79 -1.47 -14.15
C GLN A 139 6.18 -2.88 -14.34
N VAL A 140 6.73 -3.89 -13.68
CA VAL A 140 6.18 -5.25 -13.65
C VAL A 140 4.87 -5.36 -12.86
N ASN A 141 4.59 -4.40 -11.97
CA ASN A 141 3.43 -4.42 -11.09
C ASN A 141 2.14 -3.93 -11.77
N LYS A 142 1.67 -4.63 -12.79
CA LYS A 142 0.48 -4.24 -13.56
C LYS A 142 -0.81 -4.04 -12.72
N PRO A 143 -1.05 -4.81 -11.63
CA PRO A 143 -2.16 -4.51 -10.73
C PRO A 143 -2.05 -3.12 -10.07
N ALA A 144 -0.84 -2.66 -9.67
CA ALA A 144 -0.65 -1.32 -9.10
C ALA A 144 -0.96 -0.23 -10.10
N HIS A 145 -0.50 -0.38 -11.34
CA HIS A 145 -0.78 0.58 -12.40
C HIS A 145 -2.29 0.81 -12.51
N ARG A 146 -3.07 -0.26 -12.72
CA ARG A 146 -4.53 -0.17 -12.83
C ARG A 146 -5.19 0.43 -11.58
N PHE A 147 -4.66 0.09 -10.39
CA PHE A 147 -5.17 0.63 -9.14
C PHE A 147 -4.96 2.14 -9.05
N TYR A 148 -3.76 2.64 -9.29
CA TYR A 148 -3.47 4.07 -9.19
C TYR A 148 -4.12 4.89 -10.32
N GLU A 149 -4.15 4.37 -11.54
CA GLU A 149 -4.84 4.98 -12.69
C GLU A 149 -6.35 5.15 -12.42
N ARG A 150 -7.01 4.13 -11.84
CA ARG A 150 -8.42 4.20 -11.42
C ARG A 150 -8.66 5.30 -10.39
N HIS A 151 -7.66 5.63 -9.59
CA HIS A 151 -7.69 6.72 -8.63
C HIS A 151 -7.22 8.06 -9.20
N GLY A 152 -7.08 8.18 -10.52
CA GLY A 152 -6.72 9.44 -11.19
C GLY A 152 -5.24 9.82 -11.06
N PHE A 153 -4.36 8.88 -10.72
CA PHE A 153 -2.93 9.09 -10.84
C PHE A 153 -2.49 8.87 -12.29
N VAL A 154 -1.55 9.69 -12.74
CA VAL A 154 -0.99 9.63 -14.10
C VAL A 154 0.50 9.31 -14.02
N GLY A 155 0.95 8.37 -14.84
CA GLY A 155 2.38 8.06 -14.97
C GLY A 155 3.11 9.22 -15.65
N VAL A 156 4.18 9.72 -15.03
CA VAL A 156 4.92 10.91 -15.47
C VAL A 156 6.40 10.66 -15.73
N GLU A 157 6.96 9.60 -15.19
CA GLU A 157 8.39 9.28 -15.34
C GLU A 157 8.59 7.77 -15.31
N TRP A 158 9.39 7.24 -16.24
CA TRP A 158 9.77 5.83 -16.31
C TRP A 158 11.29 5.72 -16.20
N THR A 159 11.76 4.81 -15.35
CA THR A 159 13.20 4.58 -15.16
C THR A 159 13.59 3.15 -15.50
N ASP A 160 14.89 2.93 -15.65
CA ASP A 160 15.48 1.60 -15.86
C ASP A 160 15.85 0.87 -14.55
N GLY A 161 15.46 1.43 -13.40
CA GLY A 161 15.70 0.85 -12.08
C GLY A 161 17.07 1.13 -11.48
N ARG A 162 18.00 1.76 -12.21
CA ARG A 162 19.36 2.02 -11.68
C ARG A 162 19.37 2.91 -10.43
N GLY A 163 18.31 3.68 -10.23
CA GLY A 163 18.16 4.61 -9.11
C GLY A 163 17.49 4.01 -7.86
N ASN A 164 16.98 2.78 -7.89
CA ASN A 164 16.39 2.10 -6.74
C ASN A 164 17.24 0.92 -6.26
N GLU A 165 16.95 0.43 -5.06
CA GLU A 165 17.75 -0.62 -4.42
C GLU A 165 17.57 -1.99 -5.09
N GLU A 166 16.39 -2.25 -5.63
CA GLU A 166 16.02 -3.51 -6.27
C GLU A 166 16.55 -3.64 -7.69
N ARG A 167 17.06 -2.53 -8.26
CA ARG A 167 17.49 -2.47 -9.67
C ARG A 167 16.37 -2.87 -10.64
N GLU A 168 15.12 -2.67 -10.24
CA GLU A 168 13.94 -3.03 -11.03
C GLU A 168 13.34 -1.77 -11.67
N PRO A 169 13.06 -1.77 -12.99
CA PRO A 169 12.41 -0.65 -13.67
C PRO A 169 11.15 -0.19 -12.96
N ASP A 170 11.04 1.11 -12.70
CA ASP A 170 9.92 1.70 -12.00
C ASP A 170 9.29 2.87 -12.76
N VAL A 171 8.14 3.31 -12.28
CA VAL A 171 7.40 4.44 -12.82
C VAL A 171 6.90 5.33 -11.69
N ARG A 172 7.06 6.63 -11.87
CA ARG A 172 6.51 7.64 -10.98
C ARG A 172 5.12 8.04 -11.46
N TYR A 173 4.18 7.99 -10.54
CA TYR A 173 2.83 8.48 -10.72
C TYR A 173 2.62 9.78 -9.96
N GLU A 174 1.80 10.68 -10.51
CA GLU A 174 1.34 11.89 -9.85
C GLU A 174 -0.20 11.95 -9.88
N TRP A 175 -0.74 12.44 -8.79
CA TRP A 175 -2.12 12.89 -8.71
C TRP A 175 -2.14 14.37 -8.35
N ARG A 176 -2.96 15.14 -9.05
CA ARG A 176 -3.25 16.55 -8.78
C ARG A 176 -4.73 16.71 -8.53
N PRO A 177 -5.14 17.56 -7.55
CA PRO A 177 -6.56 17.81 -7.25
C PRO A 177 -7.28 18.51 -8.38
#